data_a4e52416945740734b6726cba37e2950
#
_entry.id   a4e52416945740734b6726cba37e2950
#
_cell.length_a   1.000
_cell.length_b   1.000
_cell.length_c   1.000
_cell.angle_alpha   90.00
_cell.angle_beta   90.00
_cell.angle_gamma   90.00
#
_symmetry.space_group_name_H-M   'P 1'
#
loop_
_entity.id
_entity.type
_entity.pdbx_description
1 polymer ?
#
loop_
_entity_poly.entity_id
_entity_poly.type
_entity_poly.pdbx_seq_one_letter_code
_entity_poly.pdbx_strand_id
1 'polypeptide(L)'
;MKQKIIYYSDEVNDDFAGTNIKKKPLPENYVYINEGAYGKFKRIFWYYLIVHPILWLIHRTFKRVKYVNKKALKGFKKQSCFIYGNHTSMFADAFNPSYLAYPRPADIIINSDATSITGLGWLIKTLGGFPIPDTFAGMKKFNAAIERAVELKHWIAVYPEAHIWYYHTKIRNFPATSFAYPVKLKTPVFAYTMTYKKRKFFKRPKRVVYIDGPFYGDENLPRKEAVQKLRDEVYFAMCERAKNSDCEYIKYVYRPEEKNGESDEEKI
;
A
#
# COMPACT_ATOMS: atom_id res chain seq x y z
N MET A 1 -0.40 19.60 24.52
CA MET A 1 0.56 19.60 23.39
C MET A 1 -0.21 20.08 22.18
N LYS A 2 0.36 21.04 21.42
CA LYS A 2 -0.26 21.48 20.16
C LYS A 2 -0.31 20.29 19.18
N GLN A 3 -1.46 20.08 18.55
CA GLN A 3 -1.63 19.11 17.46
C GLN A 3 -0.72 19.50 16.30
N LYS A 4 -0.04 18.53 15.67
CA LYS A 4 0.76 18.81 14.48
C LYS A 4 -0.21 19.08 13.31
N ILE A 5 -0.03 20.22 12.66
CA ILE A 5 -0.77 20.61 11.46
C ILE A 5 0.18 20.50 10.28
N ILE A 6 -0.29 19.90 9.20
CA ILE A 6 0.39 19.83 7.90
C ILE A 6 -0.54 20.47 6.89
N TYR A 7 -0.02 21.41 6.11
CA TYR A 7 -0.75 22.02 5.01
C TYR A 7 -0.47 21.26 3.72
N TYR A 8 -1.49 21.12 2.88
CA TYR A 8 -1.37 20.52 1.56
C TYR A 8 -2.08 21.38 0.52
N SER A 9 -1.61 21.32 -0.72
CA SER A 9 -2.16 22.02 -1.86
C SER A 9 -2.76 21.09 -2.91
N ASP A 10 -2.23 19.86 -2.98
CA ASP A 10 -2.72 18.83 -3.89
C ASP A 10 -2.91 17.49 -3.13
N GLU A 11 -4.17 17.05 -3.04
CA GLU A 11 -4.49 15.80 -2.33
C GLU A 11 -3.91 14.56 -3.01
N VAL A 12 -3.68 14.63 -4.32
CA VAL A 12 -3.21 13.50 -5.13
C VAL A 12 -1.68 13.41 -5.18
N ASN A 13 -1.00 14.57 -5.32
CA ASN A 13 0.42 14.61 -5.62
C ASN A 13 1.30 14.97 -4.42
N ASP A 14 0.74 15.58 -3.37
CA ASP A 14 1.54 15.94 -2.19
C ASP A 14 2.02 14.70 -1.44
N ASP A 15 3.34 14.62 -1.22
CA ASP A 15 3.99 13.52 -0.50
C ASP A 15 4.59 14.02 0.82
N PHE A 16 4.20 13.38 1.91
CA PHE A 16 4.70 13.67 3.25
C PHE A 16 5.56 12.53 3.83
N ALA A 17 6.07 11.65 2.96
CA ALA A 17 6.98 10.57 3.38
C ALA A 17 8.28 11.10 4.01
N GLY A 18 8.69 12.33 3.65
CA GLY A 18 9.91 12.96 4.15
C GLY A 18 11.21 12.31 3.65
N THR A 19 11.13 11.56 2.57
CA THR A 19 12.27 10.85 1.98
C THR A 19 12.77 11.60 0.74
N ASN A 20 13.86 12.35 0.87
CA ASN A 20 14.58 12.94 -0.27
C ASN A 20 15.47 11.86 -0.94
N ILE A 21 14.87 10.83 -1.51
CA ILE A 21 15.62 9.78 -2.18
C ILE A 21 15.77 10.19 -3.66
N LYS A 22 17.00 10.31 -4.13
CA LYS A 22 17.26 10.50 -5.56
C LYS A 22 16.80 9.26 -6.31
N LYS A 23 15.76 9.41 -7.12
CA LYS A 23 15.22 8.35 -7.96
C LYS A 23 16.31 7.82 -8.90
N LYS A 24 16.55 6.53 -8.87
CA LYS A 24 17.36 5.83 -9.86
C LYS A 24 16.44 5.09 -10.82
N PRO A 25 16.63 5.21 -12.13
CA PRO A 25 15.84 4.45 -13.10
C PRO A 25 16.01 2.95 -12.84
N LEU A 26 14.93 2.20 -12.97
CA LEU A 26 15.01 0.75 -12.85
C LEU A 26 15.82 0.19 -14.05
N PRO A 27 16.73 -0.76 -13.81
CA PRO A 27 17.43 -1.44 -14.88
C PRO A 27 16.45 -2.11 -15.85
N GLU A 28 16.73 -2.08 -17.14
CA GLU A 28 15.88 -2.75 -18.13
C GLU A 28 15.72 -4.25 -17.88
N ASN A 29 16.74 -4.89 -17.31
CA ASN A 29 16.74 -6.30 -16.96
C ASN A 29 16.29 -6.55 -15.51
N TYR A 30 15.51 -5.64 -14.91
CA TYR A 30 15.03 -5.82 -13.54
C TYR A 30 14.23 -7.11 -13.40
N VAL A 31 14.62 -7.96 -12.44
CA VAL A 31 13.98 -9.24 -12.13
C VAL A 31 13.12 -9.06 -10.88
N TYR A 32 11.79 -9.11 -11.05
CA TYR A 32 10.83 -8.99 -9.94
C TYR A 32 10.79 -10.23 -9.05
N ILE A 33 10.70 -11.41 -9.66
CA ILE A 33 10.67 -12.70 -8.96
C ILE A 33 11.88 -13.52 -9.39
N ASN A 34 12.76 -13.83 -8.46
CA ASN A 34 13.89 -14.71 -8.73
C ASN A 34 13.50 -16.16 -8.40
N GLU A 35 13.20 -16.94 -9.45
CA GLU A 35 12.78 -18.33 -9.35
C GLU A 35 13.93 -19.33 -9.32
N GLY A 36 15.17 -18.90 -9.49
CA GLY A 36 16.34 -19.74 -9.34
C GLY A 36 16.51 -20.27 -7.91
N ALA A 37 17.22 -21.38 -7.74
CA ALA A 37 17.42 -22.02 -6.43
C ALA A 37 17.95 -21.05 -5.35
N TYR A 38 18.95 -20.23 -5.70
CA TYR A 38 19.51 -19.21 -4.81
C TYR A 38 18.50 -18.12 -4.44
N GLY A 39 17.71 -17.66 -5.42
CA GLY A 39 16.68 -16.64 -5.19
C GLY A 39 15.58 -17.14 -4.25
N LYS A 40 15.11 -18.38 -4.47
CA LYS A 40 14.15 -19.05 -3.60
C LYS A 40 14.69 -19.24 -2.18
N PHE A 41 15.94 -19.74 -2.05
CA PHE A 41 16.59 -19.88 -0.74
C PHE A 41 16.70 -18.55 -0.02
N LYS A 42 17.21 -17.52 -0.68
CA LYS A 42 17.33 -16.17 -0.11
C LYS A 42 16.00 -15.62 0.37
N ARG A 43 14.92 -15.78 -0.42
CA ARG A 43 13.58 -15.36 -0.03
C ARG A 43 13.06 -16.15 1.17
N ILE A 44 13.21 -17.49 1.18
CA ILE A 44 12.81 -18.33 2.32
C ILE A 44 13.53 -17.90 3.57
N PHE A 45 14.84 -17.73 3.51
CA PHE A 45 15.68 -17.34 4.66
C PHE A 45 15.23 -15.99 5.22
N TRP A 46 15.24 -14.92 4.40
CA TRP A 46 14.93 -13.59 4.89
C TRP A 46 13.46 -13.43 5.24
N TYR A 47 12.54 -13.90 4.39
CA TYR A 47 11.12 -13.70 4.58
C TYR A 47 10.57 -14.55 5.74
N TYR A 48 10.85 -15.84 5.77
CA TYR A 48 10.25 -16.76 6.75
C TYR A 48 11.08 -16.95 8.01
N LEU A 49 12.40 -16.98 7.92
CA LEU A 49 13.26 -17.27 9.10
C LEU A 49 13.66 -15.99 9.85
N ILE A 50 13.70 -14.84 9.20
CA ILE A 50 14.12 -13.58 9.85
C ILE A 50 12.93 -12.64 10.05
N VAL A 51 12.29 -12.20 8.96
CA VAL A 51 11.28 -11.12 9.03
C VAL A 51 10.00 -11.59 9.73
N HIS A 52 9.46 -12.76 9.37
CA HIS A 52 8.22 -13.25 9.97
C HIS A 52 8.28 -13.48 11.48
N PRO A 53 9.31 -14.15 12.05
CA PRO A 53 9.44 -14.28 13.50
C PRO A 53 9.54 -12.94 14.22
N ILE A 54 10.27 -11.99 13.65
CA ILE A 54 10.38 -10.63 14.18
C ILE A 54 9.01 -9.94 14.17
N LEU A 55 8.29 -10.00 13.05
CA LEU A 55 6.93 -9.44 12.94
C LEU A 55 5.96 -10.09 13.91
N TRP A 56 6.01 -11.42 14.03
CA TRP A 56 5.20 -12.15 14.99
C TRP A 56 5.48 -11.70 16.42
N LEU A 57 6.76 -11.57 16.79
CA LEU A 57 7.18 -11.09 18.12
C LEU A 57 6.69 -9.66 18.36
N ILE A 58 6.86 -8.76 17.40
CA ILE A 58 6.38 -7.37 17.49
C ILE A 58 4.86 -7.32 17.67
N HIS A 59 4.10 -8.11 16.90
CA HIS A 59 2.65 -8.16 17.04
C HIS A 59 2.19 -8.76 18.36
N ARG A 60 2.90 -9.78 18.87
CA ARG A 60 2.58 -10.45 20.12
C ARG A 60 2.91 -9.59 21.36
N THR A 61 4.11 -8.99 21.39
CA THR A 61 4.62 -8.28 22.57
C THR A 61 4.09 -6.85 22.65
N PHE A 62 4.15 -6.13 21.55
CA PHE A 62 3.80 -4.70 21.57
C PHE A 62 2.32 -4.42 21.29
N LYS A 63 1.53 -5.40 20.81
CA LYS A 63 0.09 -5.28 20.45
C LYS A 63 -0.24 -3.95 19.78
N ARG A 64 0.68 -3.48 18.89
CA ARG A 64 0.61 -2.12 18.33
C ARG A 64 -0.50 -1.97 17.29
N VAL A 65 -0.97 -3.09 16.71
CA VAL A 65 -2.04 -3.11 15.70
C VAL A 65 -3.09 -4.13 16.13
N LYS A 66 -4.36 -3.70 16.19
CA LYS A 66 -5.50 -4.61 16.37
C LYS A 66 -6.10 -4.89 14.99
N TYR A 67 -6.30 -6.15 14.66
CA TYR A 67 -7.00 -6.56 13.44
C TYR A 67 -8.44 -6.94 13.74
N VAL A 68 -9.37 -6.35 12.99
CA VAL A 68 -10.80 -6.67 13.02
C VAL A 68 -11.12 -7.45 11.75
N ASN A 69 -11.91 -8.51 11.90
CA ASN A 69 -12.30 -9.40 10.82
C ASN A 69 -11.15 -10.14 10.08
N LYS A 70 -9.97 -10.30 10.72
CA LYS A 70 -8.85 -11.07 10.14
C LYS A 70 -9.25 -12.50 9.74
N LYS A 71 -10.29 -13.06 10.36
CA LYS A 71 -10.78 -14.42 10.08
C LYS A 71 -11.27 -14.57 8.63
N ALA A 72 -11.78 -13.49 7.99
CA ALA A 72 -12.20 -13.50 6.59
C ALA A 72 -11.11 -13.97 5.63
N LEU A 73 -9.83 -13.74 5.98
CA LEU A 73 -8.70 -14.13 5.16
C LEU A 73 -8.35 -15.64 5.21
N LYS A 74 -8.91 -16.40 6.17
CA LYS A 74 -8.48 -17.81 6.39
C LYS A 74 -8.77 -18.71 5.19
N GLY A 75 -9.94 -18.56 4.56
CA GLY A 75 -10.34 -19.36 3.38
C GLY A 75 -9.48 -19.11 2.14
N PHE A 76 -8.72 -18.03 2.13
CA PHE A 76 -7.98 -17.54 0.96
C PHE A 76 -6.47 -17.83 1.00
N LYS A 77 -5.99 -18.54 2.03
CA LYS A 77 -4.55 -18.84 2.20
C LYS A 77 -3.97 -19.81 1.16
N LYS A 78 -4.82 -20.47 0.36
CA LYS A 78 -4.38 -21.40 -0.70
C LYS A 78 -4.36 -20.79 -2.10
N GLN A 79 -4.76 -19.52 -2.24
CA GLN A 79 -4.83 -18.81 -3.52
C GLN A 79 -4.18 -17.43 -3.44
N SER A 80 -4.01 -16.77 -4.57
CA SER A 80 -3.60 -15.37 -4.64
C SER A 80 -4.75 -14.45 -4.26
N CYS A 81 -4.44 -13.30 -3.65
CA CYS A 81 -5.39 -12.23 -3.35
C CYS A 81 -4.71 -10.88 -3.56
N PHE A 82 -5.51 -9.87 -3.92
CA PHE A 82 -5.08 -8.48 -3.81
C PHE A 82 -5.54 -7.88 -2.48
N ILE A 83 -4.68 -7.08 -1.87
CA ILE A 83 -5.02 -6.29 -0.68
C ILE A 83 -4.81 -4.82 -1.01
N TYR A 84 -5.88 -4.04 -0.93
CA TYR A 84 -5.84 -2.58 -1.11
C TYR A 84 -5.90 -1.89 0.25
N GLY A 85 -4.94 -1.02 0.52
CA GLY A 85 -4.81 -0.33 1.81
C GLY A 85 -4.68 1.18 1.68
N ASN A 86 -5.10 1.90 2.73
CA ASN A 86 -4.78 3.31 2.87
C ASN A 86 -3.33 3.50 3.33
N HIS A 87 -2.64 4.51 2.79
CA HIS A 87 -1.20 4.69 2.95
C HIS A 87 -0.86 5.71 4.04
N THR A 88 -0.87 5.24 5.30
CA THR A 88 -0.80 6.15 6.45
C THR A 88 0.29 5.81 7.48
N SER A 89 1.07 4.76 7.26
CA SER A 89 2.11 4.32 8.20
C SER A 89 3.20 3.50 7.52
N MET A 90 4.30 4.13 7.12
CA MET A 90 5.41 3.48 6.38
C MET A 90 5.75 2.08 6.91
N PHE A 91 6.02 1.94 8.21
CA PHE A 91 6.39 0.64 8.78
C PHE A 91 5.25 -0.38 8.72
N ALA A 92 4.02 0.04 9.09
CA ALA A 92 2.89 -0.89 9.08
C ALA A 92 2.52 -1.32 7.66
N ASP A 93 2.57 -0.39 6.72
CA ASP A 93 2.21 -0.61 5.33
C ASP A 93 3.23 -1.52 4.62
N ALA A 94 4.52 -1.43 5.00
CA ALA A 94 5.55 -2.33 4.50
C ALA A 94 5.43 -3.78 5.01
N PHE A 95 4.92 -3.99 6.22
CA PHE A 95 5.00 -5.31 6.86
C PHE A 95 3.66 -5.98 7.14
N ASN A 96 2.58 -5.22 7.31
CA ASN A 96 1.26 -5.81 7.62
C ASN A 96 0.73 -6.72 6.50
N PRO A 97 0.90 -6.42 5.19
CA PRO A 97 0.48 -7.34 4.13
C PRO A 97 1.14 -8.71 4.27
N SER A 98 2.44 -8.74 4.54
CA SER A 98 3.19 -9.99 4.75
C SER A 98 2.67 -10.78 5.96
N TYR A 99 2.39 -10.09 7.07
CA TYR A 99 1.81 -10.72 8.26
C TYR A 99 0.39 -11.25 8.02
N LEU A 100 -0.41 -10.54 7.23
CA LEU A 100 -1.77 -10.97 6.89
C LEU A 100 -1.76 -12.12 5.88
N ALA A 101 -0.89 -12.12 4.91
CA ALA A 101 -0.79 -13.14 3.87
C ALA A 101 -0.27 -14.47 4.38
N TYR A 102 0.55 -14.50 5.44
CA TYR A 102 1.20 -15.72 5.93
C TYR A 102 0.27 -16.95 5.97
N PRO A 103 0.67 -18.13 5.47
CA PRO A 103 2.03 -18.53 5.02
C PRO A 103 2.36 -18.14 3.56
N ARG A 104 1.47 -17.45 2.82
CA ARG A 104 1.80 -16.98 1.48
C ARG A 104 2.70 -15.75 1.56
N PRO A 105 3.64 -15.58 0.61
CA PRO A 105 4.38 -14.35 0.52
C PRO A 105 3.44 -13.22 0.03
N ALA A 106 3.70 -11.99 0.47
CA ALA A 106 3.08 -10.81 -0.08
C ALA A 106 4.10 -10.01 -0.88
N ASP A 107 3.76 -9.67 -2.12
CA ASP A 107 4.49 -8.71 -2.93
C ASP A 107 3.78 -7.35 -2.80
N ILE A 108 4.55 -6.28 -2.68
CA ILE A 108 4.01 -4.94 -2.44
C ILE A 108 4.37 -4.05 -3.61
N ILE A 109 3.38 -3.48 -4.27
CA ILE A 109 3.60 -2.48 -5.31
C ILE A 109 4.11 -1.21 -4.64
N ILE A 110 5.28 -0.75 -5.06
CA ILE A 110 6.01 0.38 -4.47
C ILE A 110 6.45 1.38 -5.53
N ASN A 111 6.72 2.61 -5.13
CA ASN A 111 7.42 3.55 -5.98
C ASN A 111 8.87 3.08 -6.22
N SER A 112 9.41 3.30 -7.41
CA SER A 112 10.79 2.92 -7.77
C SER A 112 11.84 3.52 -6.83
N ASP A 113 11.57 4.68 -6.24
CA ASP A 113 12.45 5.37 -5.28
C ASP A 113 12.79 4.51 -4.06
N ALA A 114 11.85 3.70 -3.59
CA ALA A 114 12.06 2.82 -2.46
C ALA A 114 13.21 1.81 -2.68
N THR A 115 13.44 1.39 -3.93
CA THR A 115 14.56 0.50 -4.27
C THR A 115 15.92 1.18 -4.25
N SER A 116 15.93 2.52 -4.27
CA SER A 116 17.14 3.34 -4.28
C SER A 116 17.67 3.66 -2.87
N ILE A 117 16.97 3.22 -1.82
CA ILE A 117 17.42 3.38 -0.44
C ILE A 117 18.72 2.61 -0.24
N THR A 118 19.80 3.35 0.04
CA THR A 118 21.15 2.79 0.24
C THR A 118 21.12 1.73 1.34
N GLY A 119 21.66 0.56 1.06
CA GLY A 119 21.73 -0.57 2.00
C GLY A 119 20.45 -1.39 2.17
N LEU A 120 19.28 -0.89 1.76
CA LEU A 120 18.00 -1.60 1.92
C LEU A 120 17.36 -2.10 0.62
N GLY A 121 17.76 -1.56 -0.54
CA GLY A 121 17.13 -1.90 -1.83
C GLY A 121 17.13 -3.40 -2.13
N TRP A 122 18.23 -4.12 -1.81
CA TRP A 122 18.31 -5.56 -1.97
C TRP A 122 17.33 -6.31 -1.07
N LEU A 123 17.11 -5.82 0.15
CA LEU A 123 16.17 -6.43 1.10
C LEU A 123 14.73 -6.20 0.66
N ILE A 124 14.39 -4.98 0.24
CA ILE A 124 13.08 -4.62 -0.31
C ILE A 124 12.74 -5.57 -1.47
N LYS A 125 13.67 -5.74 -2.42
CA LYS A 125 13.53 -6.68 -3.52
C LYS A 125 13.33 -8.13 -3.05
N THR A 126 14.13 -8.57 -2.08
CA THR A 126 14.06 -9.94 -1.55
C THR A 126 12.73 -10.21 -0.83
N LEU A 127 12.18 -9.20 -0.17
CA LEU A 127 10.92 -9.28 0.57
C LEU A 127 9.68 -9.09 -0.33
N GLY A 128 9.85 -8.87 -1.63
CA GLY A 128 8.73 -8.78 -2.57
C GLY A 128 8.31 -7.34 -2.87
N GLY A 129 9.21 -6.37 -2.79
CA GLY A 129 8.94 -5.04 -3.32
C GLY A 129 8.90 -5.07 -4.85
N PHE A 130 7.77 -4.65 -5.43
CA PHE A 130 7.50 -4.58 -6.87
C PHE A 130 7.50 -3.11 -7.30
N PRO A 131 8.65 -2.54 -7.69
CA PRO A 131 8.74 -1.15 -8.10
C PRO A 131 8.02 -0.91 -9.42
N ILE A 132 7.23 0.16 -9.48
CA ILE A 132 6.57 0.61 -10.70
C ILE A 132 7.63 1.22 -11.63
N PRO A 133 7.79 0.73 -12.88
CA PRO A 133 8.75 1.27 -13.81
C PRO A 133 8.23 2.52 -14.53
N ASP A 134 9.15 3.35 -15.03
CA ASP A 134 8.83 4.57 -15.77
C ASP A 134 8.74 4.36 -17.29
N THR A 135 9.15 3.18 -17.80
CA THR A 135 9.20 2.91 -19.24
C THR A 135 8.12 1.92 -19.67
N PHE A 136 7.67 2.05 -20.92
CA PHE A 136 6.69 1.12 -21.50
C PHE A 136 7.20 -0.34 -21.51
N ALA A 137 8.46 -0.56 -21.85
CA ALA A 137 9.08 -1.88 -21.82
C ALA A 137 9.13 -2.45 -20.39
N GLY A 138 9.44 -1.60 -19.41
CA GLY A 138 9.38 -1.94 -17.98
C GLY A 138 7.97 -2.33 -17.55
N MET A 139 6.94 -1.58 -17.97
CA MET A 139 5.55 -1.89 -17.65
C MET A 139 5.10 -3.25 -18.18
N LYS A 140 5.57 -3.65 -19.37
CA LYS A 140 5.29 -5.00 -19.88
C LYS A 140 5.86 -6.09 -18.97
N LYS A 141 7.10 -5.91 -18.49
CA LYS A 141 7.73 -6.83 -17.52
C LYS A 141 7.06 -6.82 -16.17
N PHE A 142 6.66 -5.64 -15.69
CA PHE A 142 5.92 -5.47 -14.45
C PHE A 142 4.58 -6.22 -14.49
N ASN A 143 3.81 -6.06 -15.57
CA ASN A 143 2.55 -6.76 -15.76
C ASN A 143 2.74 -8.29 -15.77
N ALA A 144 3.73 -8.78 -16.50
CA ALA A 144 4.07 -10.21 -16.49
C ALA A 144 4.48 -10.72 -15.11
N ALA A 145 5.18 -9.89 -14.32
CA ALA A 145 5.55 -10.24 -12.96
C ALA A 145 4.33 -10.30 -12.01
N ILE A 146 3.34 -9.43 -12.16
CA ILE A 146 2.07 -9.49 -11.43
C ILE A 146 1.32 -10.79 -11.77
N GLU A 147 1.21 -11.12 -13.06
CA GLU A 147 0.58 -12.38 -13.51
C GLU A 147 1.31 -13.59 -12.91
N ARG A 148 2.64 -13.58 -12.96
CA ARG A 148 3.46 -14.66 -12.40
C ARG A 148 3.32 -14.77 -10.88
N ALA A 149 3.23 -13.67 -10.16
CA ALA A 149 2.99 -13.66 -8.72
C ALA A 149 1.64 -14.32 -8.37
N VAL A 150 0.60 -14.05 -9.16
CA VAL A 150 -0.73 -14.66 -8.99
C VAL A 150 -0.66 -16.18 -9.23
N GLU A 151 0.02 -16.65 -10.29
CA GLU A 151 0.24 -18.07 -10.54
C GLU A 151 0.97 -18.78 -9.39
N LEU A 152 1.95 -18.11 -8.80
CA LEU A 152 2.70 -18.58 -7.64
C LEU A 152 1.91 -18.47 -6.32
N LYS A 153 0.67 -17.98 -6.38
CA LYS A 153 -0.23 -17.77 -5.23
C LYS A 153 0.34 -16.78 -4.21
N HIS A 154 1.10 -15.80 -4.66
CA HIS A 154 1.49 -14.67 -3.82
C HIS A 154 0.27 -13.74 -3.61
N TRP A 155 0.26 -13.05 -2.49
CA TRP A 155 -0.67 -11.95 -2.29
C TRP A 155 -0.03 -10.66 -2.77
N ILE A 156 -0.84 -9.74 -3.31
CA ILE A 156 -0.34 -8.50 -3.87
C ILE A 156 -0.96 -7.34 -3.10
N ALA A 157 -0.12 -6.54 -2.47
CA ALA A 157 -0.54 -5.36 -1.73
C ALA A 157 -0.39 -4.11 -2.59
N VAL A 158 -1.43 -3.29 -2.58
CA VAL A 158 -1.50 -2.04 -3.32
C VAL A 158 -1.96 -0.93 -2.38
N TYR A 159 -1.28 0.19 -2.42
CA TYR A 159 -1.68 1.43 -1.76
C TYR A 159 -2.07 2.44 -2.84
N PRO A 160 -3.36 2.45 -3.25
CA PRO A 160 -3.78 3.18 -4.45
C PRO A 160 -3.76 4.69 -4.27
N GLU A 161 -3.63 5.18 -3.04
CA GLU A 161 -3.42 6.59 -2.71
C GLU A 161 -2.03 7.13 -3.13
N ALA A 162 -1.10 6.25 -3.56
CA ALA A 162 0.27 6.48 -4.00
C ALA A 162 1.20 7.08 -2.92
N HIS A 163 0.89 8.25 -2.39
CA HIS A 163 1.72 8.98 -1.44
C HIS A 163 1.33 8.72 0.01
N ILE A 164 2.32 8.71 0.92
CA ILE A 164 2.08 8.46 2.33
C ILE A 164 1.69 9.73 3.08
N TRP A 165 0.53 9.69 3.75
CA TRP A 165 0.09 10.74 4.66
C TRP A 165 -0.02 10.19 6.09
N TYR A 166 1.00 10.42 6.89
CA TYR A 166 1.10 9.84 8.22
C TYR A 166 -0.10 10.14 9.12
N TYR A 167 -0.71 9.11 9.67
CA TYR A 167 -1.86 9.20 10.58
C TYR A 167 -3.10 9.87 9.97
N HIS A 168 -3.20 9.94 8.64
CA HIS A 168 -4.39 10.45 7.99
C HIS A 168 -5.59 9.57 8.31
N THR A 169 -6.72 10.18 8.63
CA THR A 169 -7.91 9.48 9.13
C THR A 169 -9.03 9.31 8.11
N LYS A 170 -8.90 9.96 6.97
CA LYS A 170 -9.82 9.82 5.82
C LYS A 170 -9.17 8.97 4.74
N ILE A 171 -9.96 8.54 3.76
CA ILE A 171 -9.47 7.88 2.56
C ILE A 171 -9.40 8.92 1.45
N ARG A 172 -8.21 9.14 0.89
CA ARG A 172 -8.02 10.01 -0.26
C ARG A 172 -8.57 9.34 -1.52
N ASN A 173 -9.05 10.14 -2.45
CA ASN A 173 -9.52 9.59 -3.71
C ASN A 173 -8.35 8.97 -4.49
N PHE A 174 -8.59 7.85 -5.18
CA PHE A 174 -7.57 7.15 -5.94
C PHE A 174 -8.14 6.58 -7.26
N PRO A 175 -7.29 6.45 -8.30
CA PRO A 175 -7.73 5.96 -9.61
C PRO A 175 -8.05 4.46 -9.58
N ALA A 176 -8.87 4.03 -10.56
CA ALA A 176 -9.23 2.62 -10.72
C ALA A 176 -8.15 1.76 -11.40
N THR A 177 -7.05 2.36 -11.87
CA THR A 177 -6.06 1.72 -12.76
C THR A 177 -5.54 0.39 -12.24
N SER A 178 -5.18 0.31 -10.96
CA SER A 178 -4.63 -0.92 -10.35
C SER A 178 -5.66 -2.05 -10.24
N PHE A 179 -6.96 -1.72 -10.20
CA PHE A 179 -8.03 -2.72 -10.13
C PHE A 179 -8.21 -3.51 -11.42
N ALA A 180 -7.57 -3.07 -12.52
CA ALA A 180 -7.51 -3.83 -13.75
C ALA A 180 -6.80 -5.19 -13.59
N TYR A 181 -5.89 -5.32 -12.62
CA TYR A 181 -5.20 -6.59 -12.34
C TYR A 181 -6.14 -7.65 -11.77
N PRO A 182 -6.80 -7.43 -10.61
CA PRO A 182 -7.68 -8.44 -10.06
C PRO A 182 -8.88 -8.75 -10.96
N VAL A 183 -9.41 -7.79 -11.72
CA VAL A 183 -10.47 -8.05 -12.72
C VAL A 183 -9.96 -8.97 -13.83
N LYS A 184 -8.78 -8.67 -14.42
CA LYS A 184 -8.17 -9.49 -15.47
C LYS A 184 -7.83 -10.90 -14.98
N LEU A 185 -7.30 -11.01 -13.76
CA LEU A 185 -6.79 -12.27 -13.19
C LEU A 185 -7.82 -13.02 -12.36
N LYS A 186 -9.07 -12.52 -12.31
CA LYS A 186 -10.20 -13.12 -11.57
C LYS A 186 -9.83 -13.48 -10.13
N THR A 187 -9.10 -12.60 -9.48
CA THR A 187 -8.60 -12.80 -8.11
C THR A 187 -9.41 -12.04 -7.09
N PRO A 188 -9.65 -12.60 -5.88
CA PRO A 188 -10.33 -11.89 -4.80
C PRO A 188 -9.54 -10.67 -4.33
N VAL A 189 -10.26 -9.64 -3.96
CA VAL A 189 -9.76 -8.39 -3.42
C VAL A 189 -10.23 -8.22 -1.98
N PHE A 190 -9.32 -7.77 -1.11
CA PHE A 190 -9.63 -7.36 0.25
C PHE A 190 -9.26 -5.90 0.46
N ALA A 191 -10.13 -5.17 1.15
CA ALA A 191 -9.81 -3.85 1.68
C ALA A 191 -9.11 -3.99 3.04
N TYR A 192 -8.06 -3.21 3.23
CA TYR A 192 -7.28 -3.10 4.45
C TYR A 192 -7.32 -1.65 4.91
N THR A 193 -8.13 -1.33 5.91
CA THR A 193 -8.30 0.04 6.36
C THR A 193 -7.68 0.25 7.72
N MET A 194 -6.60 1.01 7.80
CA MET A 194 -5.98 1.43 9.04
C MET A 194 -6.70 2.65 9.60
N THR A 195 -7.08 2.55 10.86
CA THR A 195 -7.74 3.61 11.62
C THR A 195 -6.99 3.90 12.92
N TYR A 196 -7.24 5.05 13.51
CA TYR A 196 -6.51 5.57 14.65
C TYR A 196 -7.46 5.82 15.82
N LYS A 197 -7.20 5.14 16.95
CA LYS A 197 -7.99 5.23 18.17
C LYS A 197 -7.23 5.94 19.28
N LYS A 198 -7.90 6.87 19.98
CA LYS A 198 -7.36 7.54 21.15
C LYS A 198 -6.99 6.53 22.23
N ARG A 199 -5.92 6.81 22.97
CA ARG A 199 -5.47 6.00 24.11
C ARG A 199 -5.51 6.83 25.38
N LYS A 200 -5.93 6.21 26.49
CA LYS A 200 -6.08 6.91 27.77
C LYS A 200 -4.76 7.46 28.33
N PHE A 201 -3.67 6.68 28.21
CA PHE A 201 -2.38 7.00 28.86
C PHE A 201 -1.23 7.26 27.88
N PHE A 202 -1.48 7.25 26.59
CA PHE A 202 -0.41 7.38 25.59
C PHE A 202 -0.73 8.46 24.56
N LYS A 203 0.26 9.27 24.22
CA LYS A 203 0.11 10.34 23.22
C LYS A 203 -0.15 9.80 21.81
N ARG A 204 0.55 8.69 21.41
CA ARG A 204 0.36 8.08 20.11
C ARG A 204 -0.89 7.22 20.07
N PRO A 205 -1.71 7.32 19.02
CA PRO A 205 -2.93 6.53 18.91
C PRO A 205 -2.66 5.03 18.79
N LYS A 206 -3.67 4.24 19.13
CA LYS A 206 -3.72 2.82 18.81
C LYS A 206 -4.14 2.66 17.36
N ARG A 207 -3.46 1.79 16.63
CA ARG A 207 -3.81 1.40 15.26
C ARG A 207 -4.81 0.25 15.29
N VAL A 208 -5.89 0.39 14.54
CA VAL A 208 -6.87 -0.67 14.32
C VAL A 208 -7.07 -0.84 12.82
N VAL A 209 -6.90 -2.06 12.36
CA VAL A 209 -7.03 -2.43 10.96
C VAL A 209 -8.31 -3.21 10.77
N TYR A 210 -9.15 -2.77 9.86
CA TYR A 210 -10.34 -3.46 9.42
C TYR A 210 -10.05 -4.17 8.10
N ILE A 211 -10.53 -5.41 7.98
CA ILE A 211 -10.44 -6.22 6.76
C ILE A 211 -11.86 -6.43 6.26
N ASP A 212 -12.10 -5.99 5.04
CA ASP A 212 -13.38 -6.15 4.34
C ASP A 212 -13.17 -6.89 3.02
N GLY A 213 -14.17 -7.60 2.57
CA GLY A 213 -14.14 -8.46 1.40
C GLY A 213 -14.44 -9.94 1.75
N PRO A 214 -14.30 -10.86 0.78
CA PRO A 214 -13.72 -10.62 -0.55
C PRO A 214 -14.64 -9.82 -1.47
N PHE A 215 -14.04 -8.95 -2.29
CA PHE A 215 -14.67 -8.31 -3.44
C PHE A 215 -14.18 -8.98 -4.72
N TYR A 216 -14.97 -8.95 -5.79
CA TYR A 216 -14.64 -9.53 -7.09
C TYR A 216 -15.01 -8.58 -8.21
N GLY A 217 -14.28 -8.66 -9.31
CA GLY A 217 -14.71 -8.04 -10.56
C GLY A 217 -15.99 -8.70 -11.05
N ASP A 218 -16.96 -7.90 -11.51
CA ASP A 218 -18.20 -8.37 -12.08
C ASP A 218 -17.94 -8.88 -13.50
N GLU A 219 -18.07 -10.19 -13.71
CA GLU A 219 -17.81 -10.83 -15.00
C GLU A 219 -18.90 -10.53 -16.05
N ASN A 220 -20.06 -10.02 -15.63
CA ASN A 220 -21.16 -9.67 -16.53
C ASN A 220 -21.02 -8.25 -17.11
N LEU A 221 -20.08 -7.46 -16.62
CA LEU A 221 -19.84 -6.09 -17.07
C LEU A 221 -18.67 -6.01 -18.07
N PRO A 222 -18.71 -5.04 -19.00
CA PRO A 222 -17.53 -4.67 -19.76
C PRO A 222 -16.36 -4.39 -18.84
N ARG A 223 -15.14 -4.78 -19.24
CA ARG A 223 -13.95 -4.72 -18.38
C ARG A 223 -13.75 -3.36 -17.70
N LYS A 224 -13.95 -2.25 -18.43
CA LYS A 224 -13.77 -0.90 -17.89
C LYS A 224 -14.76 -0.62 -16.75
N GLU A 225 -16.01 -1.03 -16.91
CA GLU A 225 -17.05 -0.86 -15.91
C GLU A 225 -16.81 -1.77 -14.70
N ALA A 226 -16.42 -3.03 -14.93
CA ALA A 226 -16.07 -3.97 -13.87
C ALA A 226 -14.91 -3.45 -13.00
N VAL A 227 -13.90 -2.83 -13.63
CA VAL A 227 -12.76 -2.20 -12.94
C VAL A 227 -13.20 -1.01 -12.09
N GLN A 228 -14.05 -0.15 -12.65
CA GLN A 228 -14.56 1.01 -11.92
C GLN A 228 -15.45 0.58 -10.74
N LYS A 229 -16.38 -0.35 -10.98
CA LYS A 229 -17.29 -0.89 -9.96
C LYS A 229 -16.49 -1.50 -8.79
N LEU A 230 -15.52 -2.37 -9.08
CA LEU A 230 -14.68 -2.99 -8.05
C LEU A 230 -13.90 -1.95 -7.24
N ARG A 231 -13.36 -0.92 -7.90
CA ARG A 231 -12.70 0.20 -7.24
C ARG A 231 -13.66 0.92 -6.29
N ASP A 232 -14.86 1.23 -6.75
CA ASP A 232 -15.84 1.99 -5.98
C ASP A 232 -16.35 1.20 -4.77
N GLU A 233 -16.58 -0.10 -4.89
CA GLU A 233 -16.95 -0.98 -3.78
C GLU A 233 -15.85 -1.00 -2.70
N VAL A 234 -14.58 -1.15 -3.10
CA VAL A 234 -13.44 -1.15 -2.19
C VAL A 234 -13.26 0.23 -1.54
N TYR A 235 -13.33 1.30 -2.32
CA TYR A 235 -13.22 2.67 -1.83
C TYR A 235 -14.32 2.99 -0.81
N PHE A 236 -15.56 2.65 -1.12
CA PHE A 236 -16.69 2.85 -0.22
C PHE A 236 -16.49 2.10 1.10
N ALA A 237 -16.12 0.82 1.04
CA ALA A 237 -15.83 0.03 2.23
C ALA A 237 -14.72 0.67 3.08
N MET A 238 -13.64 1.14 2.47
CA MET A 238 -12.56 1.84 3.17
C MET A 238 -13.04 3.14 3.81
N CYS A 239 -13.85 3.95 3.12
CA CYS A 239 -14.42 5.19 3.64
C CYS A 239 -15.32 4.91 4.87
N GLU A 240 -16.17 3.89 4.81
CA GLU A 240 -17.01 3.51 5.95
C GLU A 240 -16.16 3.07 7.16
N ARG A 241 -15.07 2.32 6.93
CA ARG A 241 -14.17 1.94 8.03
C ARG A 241 -13.37 3.11 8.57
N ALA A 242 -12.97 4.07 7.75
CA ALA A 242 -12.23 5.26 8.17
C ALA A 242 -12.99 6.08 9.23
N LYS A 243 -14.33 6.09 9.19
CA LYS A 243 -15.20 6.72 10.20
C LYS A 243 -14.97 6.19 11.62
N ASN A 244 -14.37 5.01 11.76
CA ASN A 244 -13.99 4.47 13.07
C ASN A 244 -12.75 5.14 13.67
N SER A 245 -12.08 6.06 13.00
CA SER A 245 -11.02 6.87 13.60
C SER A 245 -11.62 7.90 14.57
N ASP A 246 -11.09 7.95 15.79
CA ASP A 246 -11.49 8.94 16.82
C ASP A 246 -10.29 9.78 17.31
N CYS A 247 -9.15 9.64 16.66
CA CYS A 247 -7.93 10.36 16.99
C CYS A 247 -7.24 10.91 15.75
N GLU A 248 -7.45 12.18 15.50
CA GLU A 248 -6.71 12.93 14.49
C GLU A 248 -5.36 13.39 15.08
N TYR A 249 -4.35 12.52 15.01
CA TYR A 249 -3.03 12.77 15.60
C TYR A 249 -2.23 13.83 14.83
N ILE A 250 -2.39 13.86 13.50
CA ILE A 250 -1.90 14.91 12.59
C ILE A 250 -3.11 15.45 11.85
N LYS A 251 -3.27 16.76 11.84
CA LYS A 251 -4.32 17.46 11.10
C LYS A 251 -3.78 17.91 9.76
N TYR A 252 -4.44 17.51 8.68
CA TYR A 252 -4.14 17.98 7.33
C TYR A 252 -5.13 19.08 6.94
N VAL A 253 -4.62 20.21 6.50
CA VAL A 253 -5.41 21.41 6.15
C VAL A 253 -5.08 21.81 4.72
N TYR A 254 -6.11 21.90 3.90
CA TYR A 254 -5.95 22.41 2.54
C TYR A 254 -5.55 23.88 2.57
N ARG A 255 -4.51 24.22 1.82
CA ARG A 255 -4.07 25.59 1.55
C ARG A 255 -3.68 25.64 0.07
N PRO A 256 -4.44 26.35 -0.76
CA PRO A 256 -4.06 26.52 -2.16
C PRO A 256 -2.68 27.17 -2.25
N GLU A 257 -1.88 26.77 -3.26
CA GLU A 257 -0.66 27.52 -3.58
C GLU A 257 -1.05 28.95 -3.99
N GLU A 258 -0.47 29.95 -3.34
CA GLU A 258 -0.56 31.32 -3.80
C GLU A 258 0.12 31.35 -5.18
N LYS A 259 -0.66 31.64 -6.23
CA LYS A 259 -0.10 31.96 -7.54
C LYS A 259 0.78 33.19 -7.33
N ASN A 260 2.08 32.99 -7.28
CA ASN A 260 3.02 34.10 -7.25
C ASN A 260 2.79 34.99 -8.44
N GLY A 261 2.25 36.17 -8.15
CA GLY A 261 2.34 37.43 -8.82
C GLY A 261 2.32 37.44 -10.36
N GLU A 262 1.19 37.71 -10.95
CA GLU A 262 1.17 38.80 -11.93
C GLU A 262 1.52 40.07 -11.16
N SER A 263 2.76 40.52 -11.31
CA SER A 263 3.15 41.88 -10.93
C SER A 263 2.29 42.82 -11.82
N ASP A 264 1.34 43.46 -11.20
CA ASP A 264 0.75 44.68 -11.76
C ASP A 264 1.85 45.72 -11.94
N GLU A 265 2.56 45.64 -13.06
CA GLU A 265 3.18 46.79 -13.68
C GLU A 265 2.11 47.50 -14.47
N GLU A 266 1.24 48.21 -13.78
CA GLU A 266 0.45 49.30 -14.37
C GLU A 266 1.05 50.64 -13.95
N LYS A 267 1.77 51.19 -14.92
CA LYS A 267 1.77 52.61 -15.35
C LYS A 267 1.90 53.70 -14.28
N ILE A 268 2.98 54.42 -14.42
CA ILE A 268 2.87 55.86 -14.65
C ILE A 268 3.77 56.23 -15.83
#